data_a6057875a7ad1025f48f64e6709b1258
#
_entry.id   a6057875a7ad1025f48f64e6709b1258
#
_cell.length_a   1.000
_cell.length_b   1.000
_cell.length_c   1.000
_cell.angle_alpha   90.00
_cell.angle_beta   90.00
_cell.angle_gamma   90.00
#
_symmetry.space_group_name_H-M   'P 1'
#
loop_
_entity.id
_entity.type
_entity.pdbx_description
1 polymer ?
#
loop_
_entity_poly.entity_id
_entity_poly.type
_entity_poly.pdbx_seq_one_letter_code
_entity_poly.pdbx_strand_id
1 'polypeptide(L)'
;GANSQLVRTGAMYHDIGKMLNPAFFTENQTGVNPHDQLSYKQSAQIVINHVIDGLKLAEKYNLPDVIKDFIRTHHGNGLTRYFYISYQNEHPDEEVDKEAFQYPGPNPFTKEQAILMMADAVEAASRSLKSYTEESISTLVDKIIDGQVQDGFFKECPITFKDIATVKSVFKEKLKTMYHTRISYPELKK
;
A
#
# COMPACT_ATOMS: atom_id res chain seq x y z
N GLY A 1 6.59 -9.47 -20.26
CA GLY A 1 5.69 -8.68 -19.47
C GLY A 1 5.21 -9.43 -18.25
N ALA A 2 4.61 -8.72 -17.29
CA ALA A 2 4.02 -9.33 -16.12
C ALA A 2 2.69 -10.02 -16.47
N ASN A 3 2.32 -11.03 -15.68
CA ASN A 3 1.03 -11.72 -15.79
C ASN A 3 -0.07 -10.87 -15.13
N SER A 4 -0.89 -10.21 -15.92
CA SER A 4 -1.94 -9.31 -15.45
C SER A 4 -3.05 -10.01 -14.66
N GLN A 5 -3.38 -11.25 -14.99
CA GLN A 5 -4.36 -12.03 -14.25
C GLN A 5 -3.85 -12.37 -12.84
N LEU A 6 -2.57 -12.71 -12.73
CA LEU A 6 -1.93 -12.99 -11.47
C LEU A 6 -1.89 -11.76 -10.57
N VAL A 7 -1.50 -10.58 -11.13
CA VAL A 7 -1.51 -9.30 -10.38
C VAL A 7 -2.91 -8.98 -9.90
N ARG A 8 -3.93 -9.14 -10.75
CA ARG A 8 -5.33 -8.91 -10.39
C ARG A 8 -5.78 -9.81 -9.24
N THR A 9 -5.47 -11.10 -9.32
CA THR A 9 -5.80 -12.05 -8.25
C THR A 9 -5.06 -11.71 -6.97
N GLY A 10 -3.75 -11.42 -7.05
CA GLY A 10 -2.98 -10.94 -5.91
C GLY A 10 -3.59 -9.71 -5.25
N ALA A 11 -4.01 -8.73 -6.06
CA ALA A 11 -4.66 -7.51 -5.57
C ALA A 11 -5.98 -7.77 -4.83
N MET A 12 -6.72 -8.85 -5.19
CA MET A 12 -7.95 -9.21 -4.48
C MET A 12 -7.69 -9.81 -3.08
N TYR A 13 -6.53 -10.44 -2.88
CA TYR A 13 -6.26 -11.21 -1.66
C TYR A 13 -5.20 -10.60 -0.75
N HIS A 14 -4.37 -9.65 -1.22
CA HIS A 14 -3.22 -9.15 -0.45
C HIS A 14 -3.59 -8.63 0.94
N ASP A 15 -4.76 -8.06 1.08
CA ASP A 15 -5.26 -7.37 2.27
C ASP A 15 -6.31 -8.19 3.06
N ILE A 16 -6.49 -9.48 2.79
CA ILE A 16 -7.53 -10.28 3.46
C ILE A 16 -7.40 -10.30 4.99
N GLY A 17 -6.20 -10.09 5.52
CA GLY A 17 -5.98 -10.02 6.96
C GLY A 17 -6.64 -8.83 7.65
N LYS A 18 -6.93 -7.75 6.93
CA LYS A 18 -7.70 -6.59 7.45
C LYS A 18 -9.09 -6.98 7.95
N MET A 19 -9.64 -8.10 7.44
CA MET A 19 -10.95 -8.61 7.86
C MET A 19 -11.05 -8.95 9.35
N LEU A 20 -9.91 -9.22 10.03
CA LEU A 20 -9.92 -9.55 11.44
C LEU A 20 -10.05 -8.31 12.35
N ASN A 21 -9.58 -7.16 11.88
CA ASN A 21 -9.63 -5.90 12.62
C ASN A 21 -10.01 -4.73 11.69
N PRO A 22 -11.15 -4.77 10.99
CA PRO A 22 -11.45 -3.85 9.88
C PRO A 22 -11.49 -2.38 10.30
N ALA A 23 -11.95 -2.06 11.51
CA ALA A 23 -12.09 -0.69 12.01
C ALA A 23 -10.75 0.07 12.14
N PHE A 24 -9.62 -0.64 12.18
CA PHE A 24 -8.29 -0.03 12.24
C PHE A 24 -7.75 0.43 10.88
N PHE A 25 -8.44 0.13 9.79
CA PHE A 25 -8.02 0.51 8.44
C PHE A 25 -8.91 1.62 7.90
N THR A 26 -8.28 2.68 7.40
CA THR A 26 -8.95 3.95 7.04
C THR A 26 -10.13 3.76 6.09
N GLU A 27 -10.03 2.82 5.16
CA GLU A 27 -11.10 2.51 4.20
C GLU A 27 -12.38 1.94 4.83
N ASN A 28 -12.28 1.42 6.07
CA ASN A 28 -13.40 0.82 6.80
C ASN A 28 -13.85 1.65 8.01
N GLN A 29 -13.21 2.78 8.27
CA GLN A 29 -13.56 3.63 9.41
C GLN A 29 -14.85 4.40 9.17
N THR A 30 -15.72 4.41 10.18
CA THR A 30 -17.00 5.14 10.17
C THR A 30 -17.09 6.03 11.41
N GLY A 31 -16.32 7.13 11.42
CA GLY A 31 -16.40 8.16 12.45
C GLY A 31 -15.25 8.15 13.45
N VAL A 32 -15.23 7.27 14.44
CA VAL A 32 -14.16 7.22 15.45
C VAL A 32 -12.96 6.43 14.93
N ASN A 33 -11.76 7.01 15.03
CA ASN A 33 -10.53 6.33 14.72
C ASN A 33 -10.04 5.53 15.95
N PRO A 34 -10.05 4.19 15.94
CA PRO A 34 -9.65 3.42 17.12
C PRO A 34 -8.15 3.56 17.47
N HIS A 35 -7.32 4.06 16.57
CA HIS A 35 -5.92 4.37 16.84
C HIS A 35 -5.72 5.52 17.83
N ASP A 36 -6.72 6.43 17.98
CA ASP A 36 -6.62 7.60 18.86
C ASP A 36 -6.49 7.22 20.34
N GLN A 37 -6.84 5.98 20.70
CA GLN A 37 -6.76 5.45 22.07
C GLN A 37 -5.57 4.54 22.31
N LEU A 38 -4.68 4.39 21.33
CA LEU A 38 -3.55 3.49 21.35
C LEU A 38 -2.22 4.24 21.23
N SER A 39 -1.17 3.68 21.79
CA SER A 39 0.19 4.15 21.49
C SER A 39 0.55 3.89 20.04
N TYR A 40 1.51 4.66 19.48
CA TYR A 40 1.97 4.45 18.12
C TYR A 40 2.56 3.05 17.89
N LYS A 41 3.23 2.46 18.90
CA LYS A 41 3.72 1.07 18.82
C LYS A 41 2.57 0.06 18.72
N GLN A 42 1.53 0.23 19.53
CA GLN A 42 0.35 -0.65 19.46
C GLN A 42 -0.38 -0.51 18.11
N SER A 43 -0.56 0.72 17.64
CA SER A 43 -1.15 1.00 16.34
C SER A 43 -0.35 0.39 15.19
N ALA A 44 0.98 0.55 15.20
CA ALA A 44 1.88 -0.05 14.22
C ALA A 44 1.74 -1.58 14.21
N GLN A 45 1.74 -2.20 15.38
CA GLN A 45 1.63 -3.65 15.50
C GLN A 45 0.30 -4.19 14.96
N ILE A 46 -0.82 -3.50 15.20
CA ILE A 46 -2.12 -3.88 14.65
C ILE A 46 -2.08 -3.82 13.12
N VAL A 47 -1.53 -2.73 12.57
CA VAL A 47 -1.41 -2.58 11.12
C VAL A 47 -0.47 -3.62 10.52
N ILE A 48 0.69 -3.90 11.14
CA ILE A 48 1.62 -4.95 10.68
C ILE A 48 0.96 -6.33 10.70
N ASN A 49 0.16 -6.60 11.72
CA ASN A 49 -0.46 -7.91 11.91
C ASN A 49 -1.43 -8.32 10.79
N HIS A 50 -1.96 -7.38 9.97
CA HIS A 50 -2.82 -7.80 8.87
C HIS A 50 -2.09 -8.70 7.85
N VAL A 51 -0.77 -8.53 7.68
CA VAL A 51 0.03 -9.42 6.81
C VAL A 51 0.09 -10.82 7.40
N ILE A 52 0.39 -10.93 8.70
CA ILE A 52 0.48 -12.21 9.42
C ILE A 52 -0.88 -12.91 9.45
N ASP A 53 -1.92 -12.18 9.75
CA ASP A 53 -3.28 -12.69 9.81
C ASP A 53 -3.82 -13.06 8.42
N GLY A 54 -3.45 -12.29 7.40
CA GLY A 54 -3.73 -12.61 6.00
C GLY A 54 -3.12 -13.95 5.59
N LEU A 55 -1.86 -14.23 5.98
CA LEU A 55 -1.21 -15.51 5.73
C LEU A 55 -1.91 -16.65 6.46
N LYS A 56 -2.29 -16.48 7.74
CA LYS A 56 -3.06 -17.49 8.49
C LYS A 56 -4.40 -17.81 7.81
N LEU A 57 -5.11 -16.79 7.32
CA LEU A 57 -6.34 -16.98 6.57
C LEU A 57 -6.08 -17.71 5.25
N ALA A 58 -5.03 -17.32 4.51
CA ALA A 58 -4.66 -17.97 3.27
C ALA A 58 -4.30 -19.46 3.46
N GLU A 59 -3.60 -19.79 4.55
CA GLU A 59 -3.34 -21.19 4.93
C GLU A 59 -4.64 -21.94 5.26
N LYS A 60 -5.47 -21.36 6.12
CA LYS A 60 -6.75 -21.96 6.52
C LYS A 60 -7.64 -22.31 5.34
N TYR A 61 -7.63 -21.49 4.29
CA TYR A 61 -8.45 -21.67 3.09
C TYR A 61 -7.68 -22.30 1.92
N ASN A 62 -6.47 -22.81 2.14
CA ASN A 62 -5.63 -23.47 1.14
C ASN A 62 -5.41 -22.62 -0.12
N LEU A 63 -5.18 -21.33 0.03
CA LEU A 63 -4.82 -20.49 -1.10
C LEU A 63 -3.46 -20.93 -1.68
N PRO A 64 -3.27 -20.86 -3.01
CA PRO A 64 -2.00 -21.18 -3.64
C PRO A 64 -0.84 -20.32 -3.09
N ASP A 65 0.37 -20.88 -3.01
CA ASP A 65 1.55 -20.18 -2.49
C ASP A 65 1.84 -18.88 -3.25
N VAL A 66 1.62 -18.89 -4.57
CA VAL A 66 1.77 -17.69 -5.40
C VAL A 66 0.85 -16.54 -4.95
N ILE A 67 -0.30 -16.82 -4.36
CA ILE A 67 -1.21 -15.79 -3.79
C ILE A 67 -0.76 -15.39 -2.40
N LYS A 68 -0.30 -16.35 -1.58
CA LYS A 68 0.30 -16.06 -0.27
C LYS A 68 1.52 -15.16 -0.40
N ASP A 69 2.28 -15.29 -1.49
CA ASP A 69 3.43 -14.44 -1.77
C ASP A 69 3.04 -12.97 -1.96
N PHE A 70 1.89 -12.66 -2.56
CA PHE A 70 1.39 -11.29 -2.62
C PHE A 70 1.05 -10.75 -1.23
N ILE A 71 0.44 -11.57 -0.36
CA ILE A 71 0.10 -11.17 1.02
C ILE A 71 1.37 -10.82 1.80
N ARG A 72 2.42 -11.65 1.71
CA ARG A 72 3.65 -11.45 2.50
C ARG A 72 4.55 -10.34 1.97
N THR A 73 4.47 -10.01 0.67
CA THR A 73 5.43 -9.10 0.01
C THR A 73 4.92 -7.70 -0.24
N HIS A 74 3.60 -7.44 -0.16
CA HIS A 74 3.05 -6.16 -0.60
C HIS A 74 3.51 -4.93 0.21
N HIS A 75 4.00 -5.13 1.44
CA HIS A 75 4.69 -4.12 2.23
C HIS A 75 6.19 -4.38 2.38
N GLY A 76 6.68 -5.55 1.93
CA GLY A 76 8.07 -5.96 2.10
C GLY A 76 8.53 -5.87 3.55
N ASN A 77 9.73 -5.38 3.75
CA ASN A 77 10.30 -5.02 5.05
C ASN A 77 10.19 -3.51 5.35
N GLY A 78 9.19 -2.85 4.79
CA GLY A 78 8.93 -1.44 4.97
C GLY A 78 8.55 -1.08 6.41
N LEU A 79 8.58 0.22 6.72
CA LEU A 79 8.13 0.75 8.01
C LEU A 79 6.68 1.23 7.92
N THR A 80 5.94 1.10 9.00
CA THR A 80 4.70 1.84 9.24
C THR A 80 5.04 3.31 9.52
N ARG A 81 5.44 4.04 8.45
CA ARG A 81 6.13 5.36 8.53
C ARG A 81 5.40 6.38 9.37
N TYR A 82 4.07 6.45 9.27
CA TYR A 82 3.29 7.39 10.07
C TYR A 82 3.53 7.17 11.56
N PHE A 83 3.36 5.95 12.03
CA PHE A 83 3.52 5.62 13.46
C PHE A 83 4.97 5.73 13.92
N TYR A 84 5.92 5.32 13.08
CA TYR A 84 7.34 5.42 13.36
C TYR A 84 7.78 6.88 13.54
N ILE A 85 7.43 7.76 12.59
CA ILE A 85 7.80 9.18 12.64
C ILE A 85 7.09 9.88 13.80
N SER A 86 5.81 9.58 14.03
CA SER A 86 5.06 10.15 15.14
C SER A 86 5.67 9.74 16.49
N TYR A 87 6.06 8.48 16.64
CA TYR A 87 6.75 8.01 17.84
C TYR A 87 8.10 8.73 18.04
N GLN A 88 8.91 8.86 16.99
CA GLN A 88 10.18 9.59 17.07
C GLN A 88 9.99 11.05 17.49
N ASN A 89 8.97 11.72 16.97
CA ASN A 89 8.69 13.12 17.29
C ASN A 89 8.24 13.30 18.76
N GLU A 90 7.58 12.31 19.34
CA GLU A 90 7.21 12.34 20.77
C GLU A 90 8.37 11.96 21.70
N HIS A 91 9.38 11.24 21.16
CA HIS A 91 10.51 10.71 21.93
C HIS A 91 11.84 11.10 21.26
N PRO A 92 12.14 12.41 21.16
CA PRO A 92 13.31 12.90 20.38
C PRO A 92 14.64 12.45 20.95
N ASP A 93 14.72 12.15 22.25
CA ASP A 93 15.94 11.76 22.94
C ASP A 93 16.10 10.23 23.08
N GLU A 94 15.16 9.44 22.55
CA GLU A 94 15.20 7.99 22.60
C GLU A 94 15.70 7.40 21.28
N GLU A 95 16.53 6.36 21.37
CA GLU A 95 16.81 5.52 20.22
C GLU A 95 15.60 4.63 19.91
N VAL A 96 14.96 4.87 18.76
CA VAL A 96 13.74 4.16 18.38
C VAL A 96 14.08 2.80 17.78
N ASP A 97 13.57 1.75 18.40
CA ASP A 97 13.60 0.41 17.84
C ASP A 97 12.73 0.34 16.56
N LYS A 98 13.39 0.30 15.41
CA LYS A 98 12.73 0.23 14.10
C LYS A 98 11.97 -1.08 13.89
N GLU A 99 12.41 -2.17 14.49
CA GLU A 99 11.80 -3.50 14.32
C GLU A 99 10.34 -3.50 14.80
N ALA A 100 10.04 -2.72 15.85
CA ALA A 100 8.67 -2.56 16.34
C ALA A 100 7.70 -1.91 15.33
N PHE A 101 8.22 -1.26 14.29
CA PHE A 101 7.45 -0.56 13.27
C PHE A 101 7.63 -1.16 11.86
N GLN A 102 8.35 -2.29 11.75
CA GLN A 102 8.74 -2.87 10.48
C GLN A 102 7.88 -4.08 10.12
N TYR A 103 7.45 -4.13 8.87
CA TYR A 103 6.81 -5.31 8.32
C TYR A 103 7.79 -6.48 8.22
N PRO A 104 7.31 -7.73 8.35
CA PRO A 104 8.19 -8.90 8.42
C PRO A 104 8.87 -9.26 7.09
N GLY A 105 8.42 -8.71 5.98
CA GLY A 105 8.93 -9.09 4.67
C GLY A 105 8.43 -10.47 4.20
N PRO A 106 9.05 -11.04 3.18
CA PRO A 106 10.17 -10.50 2.40
C PRO A 106 9.78 -9.37 1.45
N ASN A 107 10.77 -8.73 0.83
CA ASN A 107 10.55 -7.81 -0.27
C ASN A 107 10.06 -8.55 -1.53
N PRO A 108 9.42 -7.86 -2.47
CA PRO A 108 9.02 -8.44 -3.76
C PRO A 108 10.19 -9.10 -4.48
N PHE A 109 9.94 -10.30 -5.01
CA PHE A 109 10.92 -11.08 -5.79
C PHE A 109 10.39 -11.48 -7.17
N THR A 110 9.16 -11.07 -7.53
CA THR A 110 8.62 -11.16 -8.89
C THR A 110 8.13 -9.79 -9.37
N LYS A 111 8.04 -9.61 -10.70
CA LYS A 111 7.50 -8.37 -11.27
C LYS A 111 6.07 -8.10 -10.84
N GLU A 112 5.26 -9.13 -10.75
CA GLU A 112 3.87 -9.06 -10.34
C GLU A 112 3.73 -8.53 -8.92
N GLN A 113 4.54 -9.01 -7.99
CA GLN A 113 4.57 -8.55 -6.59
C GLN A 113 5.04 -7.10 -6.50
N ALA A 114 6.09 -6.73 -7.25
CA ALA A 114 6.57 -5.35 -7.31
C ALA A 114 5.51 -4.39 -7.85
N ILE A 115 4.78 -4.80 -8.89
CA ILE A 115 3.67 -4.01 -9.45
C ILE A 115 2.57 -3.81 -8.43
N LEU A 116 2.21 -4.85 -7.67
CA LEU A 116 1.20 -4.73 -6.62
C LEU A 116 1.67 -3.78 -5.51
N MET A 117 2.90 -3.92 -5.01
CA MET A 117 3.46 -3.00 -3.99
C MET A 117 3.41 -1.55 -4.45
N MET A 118 3.81 -1.28 -5.70
CA MET A 118 3.73 0.07 -6.27
C MET A 118 2.28 0.56 -6.37
N ALA A 119 1.36 -0.30 -6.82
CA ALA A 119 -0.05 0.06 -7.01
C ALA A 119 -0.74 0.38 -5.68
N ASP A 120 -0.54 -0.45 -4.66
CA ASP A 120 -1.12 -0.27 -3.34
C ASP A 120 -0.62 1.04 -2.70
N ALA A 121 0.68 1.28 -2.70
CA ALA A 121 1.26 2.51 -2.15
C ALA A 121 0.80 3.78 -2.89
N VAL A 122 0.71 3.74 -4.21
CA VAL A 122 0.25 4.88 -5.02
C VAL A 122 -1.25 5.13 -4.80
N GLU A 123 -2.07 4.08 -4.73
CA GLU A 123 -3.50 4.19 -4.47
C GLU A 123 -3.75 4.80 -3.09
N ALA A 124 -3.12 4.25 -2.05
CA ALA A 124 -3.26 4.75 -0.68
C ALA A 124 -2.82 6.23 -0.57
N ALA A 125 -1.68 6.59 -1.14
CA ALA A 125 -1.20 7.97 -1.13
C ALA A 125 -2.09 8.93 -1.93
N SER A 126 -2.72 8.47 -3.02
CA SER A 126 -3.59 9.28 -3.87
C SER A 126 -4.82 9.80 -3.14
N ARG A 127 -5.30 9.08 -2.13
CA ARG A 127 -6.45 9.50 -1.31
C ARG A 127 -6.21 10.78 -0.51
N SER A 128 -4.95 11.11 -0.25
CA SER A 128 -4.56 12.33 0.49
C SER A 128 -4.31 13.55 -0.39
N LEU A 129 -4.42 13.43 -1.72
CA LEU A 129 -4.28 14.55 -2.63
C LEU A 129 -5.41 15.56 -2.45
N LYS A 130 -5.05 16.84 -2.31
CA LYS A 130 -6.02 17.94 -2.22
C LYS A 130 -6.66 18.30 -3.56
N SER A 131 -5.94 18.03 -4.64
CA SER A 131 -6.39 18.23 -6.03
C SER A 131 -5.79 17.16 -6.93
N TYR A 132 -6.53 16.77 -7.95
CA TYR A 132 -6.13 15.70 -8.89
C TYR A 132 -5.73 16.29 -10.24
N THR A 133 -4.81 17.25 -10.23
CA THR A 133 -4.19 17.79 -11.43
C THR A 133 -3.19 16.81 -12.01
N GLU A 134 -2.86 16.97 -13.28
CA GLU A 134 -1.85 16.16 -13.95
C GLU A 134 -0.50 16.24 -13.24
N GLU A 135 -0.13 17.44 -12.80
CA GLU A 135 1.12 17.69 -12.07
C GLU A 135 1.13 17.02 -10.70
N SER A 136 0.04 17.15 -9.90
CA SER A 136 -0.03 16.55 -8.57
C SER A 136 -0.01 15.03 -8.63
N ILE A 137 -0.72 14.43 -9.61
CA ILE A 137 -0.73 12.99 -9.85
C ILE A 137 0.67 12.52 -10.26
N SER A 138 1.31 13.22 -11.22
CA SER A 138 2.63 12.86 -11.70
C SER A 138 3.66 12.90 -10.57
N THR A 139 3.68 13.99 -9.81
CA THR A 139 4.59 14.17 -8.67
C THR A 139 4.39 13.08 -7.62
N LEU A 140 3.14 12.73 -7.30
CA LEU A 140 2.84 11.68 -6.34
C LEU A 140 3.38 10.33 -6.80
N VAL A 141 3.04 9.91 -8.02
CA VAL A 141 3.45 8.61 -8.57
C VAL A 141 4.97 8.49 -8.61
N ASP A 142 5.65 9.54 -9.09
CA ASP A 142 7.11 9.56 -9.15
C ASP A 142 7.72 9.47 -7.76
N LYS A 143 7.27 10.30 -6.81
CA LYS A 143 7.77 10.30 -5.44
C LYS A 143 7.62 8.94 -4.73
N ILE A 144 6.46 8.30 -4.86
CA ILE A 144 6.19 7.01 -4.20
C ILE A 144 7.07 5.91 -4.80
N ILE A 145 7.07 5.78 -6.12
CA ILE A 145 7.78 4.68 -6.79
C ILE A 145 9.30 4.87 -6.70
N ASP A 146 9.82 6.10 -6.89
CA ASP A 146 11.25 6.37 -6.74
C ASP A 146 11.71 6.15 -5.30
N GLY A 147 10.87 6.50 -4.32
CA GLY A 147 11.14 6.18 -2.92
C GLY A 147 11.29 4.68 -2.68
N GLN A 148 10.38 3.86 -3.23
CA GLN A 148 10.46 2.40 -3.11
C GLN A 148 11.72 1.83 -3.77
N VAL A 149 12.13 2.37 -4.91
CA VAL A 149 13.39 1.99 -5.60
C VAL A 149 14.61 2.36 -4.73
N GLN A 150 14.63 3.58 -4.18
CA GLN A 150 15.72 4.07 -3.33
C GLN A 150 15.82 3.29 -2.02
N ASP A 151 14.70 2.93 -1.41
CA ASP A 151 14.64 2.09 -0.21
C ASP A 151 15.07 0.63 -0.48
N GLY A 152 15.23 0.25 -1.76
CA GLY A 152 15.78 -1.03 -2.16
C GLY A 152 14.78 -2.18 -2.17
N PHE A 153 13.46 -1.91 -2.16
CA PHE A 153 12.44 -2.94 -2.15
C PHE A 153 12.49 -3.89 -3.34
N PHE A 154 13.04 -3.46 -4.46
CA PHE A 154 13.05 -4.25 -5.71
C PHE A 154 14.39 -4.89 -6.05
N LYS A 155 15.35 -4.93 -5.10
CA LYS A 155 16.70 -5.48 -5.33
C LYS A 155 16.68 -6.96 -5.73
N GLU A 156 15.76 -7.74 -5.17
CA GLU A 156 15.61 -9.17 -5.44
C GLU A 156 14.61 -9.46 -6.58
N CYS A 157 14.08 -8.41 -7.22
CA CYS A 157 13.04 -8.52 -8.22
C CYS A 157 13.63 -8.36 -9.63
N PRO A 158 13.27 -9.22 -10.62
CA PRO A 158 13.72 -9.08 -12.00
C PRO A 158 12.99 -7.96 -12.76
N ILE A 159 12.69 -6.85 -12.10
CA ILE A 159 12.06 -5.67 -12.69
C ILE A 159 13.15 -4.73 -13.23
N THR A 160 12.93 -4.21 -14.43
CA THR A 160 13.87 -3.27 -15.06
C THR A 160 13.44 -1.82 -14.87
N PHE A 161 14.35 -0.87 -15.02
CA PHE A 161 14.00 0.56 -15.04
C PHE A 161 12.98 0.90 -16.15
N LYS A 162 13.01 0.18 -17.27
CA LYS A 162 12.00 0.31 -18.33
C LYS A 162 10.62 -0.15 -17.86
N ASP A 163 10.55 -1.25 -17.13
CA ASP A 163 9.29 -1.73 -16.53
C ASP A 163 8.74 -0.70 -15.55
N ILE A 164 9.59 -0.14 -14.68
CA ILE A 164 9.22 0.89 -13.69
C ILE A 164 8.68 2.13 -14.40
N ALA A 165 9.36 2.62 -15.43
CA ALA A 165 8.89 3.77 -16.20
C ALA A 165 7.51 3.50 -16.84
N THR A 166 7.29 2.28 -17.35
CA THR A 166 6.00 1.87 -17.89
C THR A 166 4.92 1.85 -16.82
N VAL A 167 5.21 1.28 -15.65
CA VAL A 167 4.27 1.25 -14.50
C VAL A 167 3.88 2.66 -14.08
N LYS A 168 4.85 3.56 -13.94
CA LYS A 168 4.59 4.98 -13.61
C LYS A 168 3.63 5.63 -14.62
N SER A 169 3.91 5.46 -15.92
CA SER A 169 3.05 6.00 -16.98
C SER A 169 1.62 5.48 -16.88
N VAL A 170 1.46 4.16 -16.72
CA VAL A 170 0.14 3.53 -16.59
C VAL A 170 -0.60 4.02 -15.35
N PHE A 171 0.07 4.14 -14.20
CA PHE A 171 -0.57 4.60 -12.96
C PHE A 171 -1.00 6.06 -13.05
N LYS A 172 -0.19 6.94 -13.64
CA LYS A 172 -0.57 8.34 -13.90
C LYS A 172 -1.85 8.43 -14.71
N GLU A 173 -1.95 7.69 -15.82
CA GLU A 173 -3.15 7.64 -16.65
C GLU A 173 -4.37 7.05 -15.93
N LYS A 174 -4.18 5.99 -15.13
CA LYS A 174 -5.27 5.37 -14.37
C LYS A 174 -5.79 6.30 -13.27
N LEU A 175 -4.93 6.98 -12.53
CA LEU A 175 -5.35 7.96 -11.52
C LEU A 175 -6.11 9.14 -12.14
N LYS A 176 -5.66 9.66 -13.29
CA LYS A 176 -6.41 10.68 -14.04
C LYS A 176 -7.82 10.20 -14.35
N THR A 177 -7.96 8.96 -14.84
CA THR A 177 -9.27 8.39 -15.19
C THR A 177 -10.15 8.17 -13.95
N MET A 178 -9.57 7.69 -12.84
CA MET A 178 -10.30 7.42 -11.59
C MET A 178 -10.88 8.69 -10.96
N TYR A 179 -10.10 9.77 -10.98
CA TYR A 179 -10.46 11.03 -10.34
C TYR A 179 -10.98 12.09 -11.30
N HIS A 180 -11.18 11.73 -12.58
CA HIS A 180 -11.82 12.63 -13.53
C HIS A 180 -13.25 12.90 -13.10
N THR A 181 -13.56 14.17 -12.83
CA THR A 181 -14.89 14.59 -12.40
C THR A 181 -15.88 14.22 -13.49
N ARG A 182 -16.82 13.34 -13.22
CA ARG A 182 -17.93 13.07 -14.15
C ARG A 182 -18.69 14.38 -14.35
N ILE A 183 -18.91 14.76 -15.62
CA ILE A 183 -19.75 15.89 -15.95
C ILE A 183 -21.13 15.64 -15.35
N SER A 184 -21.55 16.50 -14.42
CA SER A 184 -22.93 16.46 -13.91
C SER A 184 -23.86 16.88 -15.05
N TYR A 185 -24.75 16.00 -15.47
CA TYR A 185 -25.78 16.37 -16.44
C TYR A 185 -26.71 17.40 -15.81
N PRO A 186 -26.99 18.52 -16.51
CA PRO A 186 -27.93 19.51 -16.01
C PRO A 186 -29.34 18.90 -15.92
N GLU A 187 -30.04 19.15 -14.81
CA GLU A 187 -31.43 18.76 -14.68
C GLU A 187 -32.31 19.66 -15.55
N LEU A 188 -33.29 19.06 -16.23
CA LEU A 188 -34.32 19.81 -16.92
C LEU A 188 -35.08 20.67 -15.90
N LYS A 189 -34.93 22.00 -16.00
CA LYS A 189 -35.80 22.92 -15.25
C LYS A 189 -37.22 22.80 -15.83
N LYS A 190 -38.15 22.25 -15.03
CA LYS A 190 -39.57 22.27 -15.30
C LYS A 190 -40.12 23.65 -15.18
#